data_f9ed755063cbe528b5114cdca927273c
#
_entry.id   f9ed755063cbe528b5114cdca927273c
#
_cell.length_a   1.000
_cell.length_b   1.000
_cell.length_c   1.000
_cell.angle_alpha   90.00
_cell.angle_beta   90.00
_cell.angle_gamma   90.00
#
_symmetry.space_group_name_H-M   'P 1'
#
loop_
_entity.id
_entity.type
_entity.pdbx_description
1 polymer ?
#
loop_
_entity_poly.entity_id
_entity_poly.type
_entity_poly.pdbx_seq_one_letter_code
_entity_poly.pdbx_strand_id
1 'polypeptide(L)'
;GKKLVLSPGTNPVTIGAGAAGQATHPGLNGSDSKVGAIFTSGGGGGGHNGNGPEEPGFAGGSGGGASNAGGSSPGGSGGAGNVQPTAPVQGFAGGNSPNATPRGGGGGGGAAEVGFVSGPAKAGAGGDGISNSITGSAVTRAGGGGGGVFCCGAAGAGGAGGGGAGSNSTGASATAGTVNTGGGGGGVRSNPVAGAAGGSGIVVL
;
A
#
# COMPACT_ATOMS: atom_id res chain seq x y z
N GLY A 1 -15.68 21.13 -0.15
CA GLY A 1 -15.94 19.68 -0.27
C GLY A 1 -17.43 19.46 -0.54
N LYS A 2 -17.79 18.39 -1.25
CA LYS A 2 -19.20 18.02 -1.41
C LYS A 2 -19.75 17.56 -0.07
N LYS A 3 -20.89 18.10 0.32
CA LYS A 3 -21.61 17.67 1.52
C LYS A 3 -22.12 16.25 1.29
N LEU A 4 -21.80 15.34 2.19
CA LEU A 4 -22.38 14.01 2.23
C LEU A 4 -23.83 14.13 2.70
N VAL A 5 -24.76 13.63 1.91
CA VAL A 5 -26.17 13.52 2.30
C VAL A 5 -26.47 12.04 2.52
N LEU A 6 -26.75 11.69 3.75
CA LEU A 6 -27.24 10.36 4.11
C LEU A 6 -28.77 10.33 4.04
N SER A 7 -29.32 9.20 3.62
CA SER A 7 -30.76 9.01 3.66
C SER A 7 -31.27 9.03 5.10
N PRO A 8 -32.49 9.51 5.35
CA PRO A 8 -33.11 9.39 6.66
C PRO A 8 -33.19 7.93 7.10
N GLY A 9 -32.94 7.66 8.38
CA GLY A 9 -32.99 6.31 8.93
C GLY A 9 -31.60 5.79 9.34
N THR A 10 -31.48 4.48 9.49
CA THR A 10 -30.24 3.80 9.89
C THR A 10 -29.26 3.73 8.71
N ASN A 11 -28.09 4.29 8.88
CA ASN A 11 -27.01 4.20 7.91
C ASN A 11 -25.89 3.32 8.50
N PRO A 12 -25.74 2.06 8.06
CA PRO A 12 -24.70 1.18 8.57
C PRO A 12 -23.33 1.71 8.25
N VAL A 13 -22.42 1.65 9.21
CA VAL A 13 -21.00 1.99 9.07
C VAL A 13 -20.18 0.71 9.13
N THR A 14 -19.35 0.48 8.12
CA THR A 14 -18.36 -0.60 8.09
C THR A 14 -16.97 0.03 7.97
N ILE A 15 -16.05 -0.37 8.82
CA ILE A 15 -14.65 0.05 8.74
C ILE A 15 -13.87 -1.12 8.16
N GLY A 16 -13.20 -0.88 7.03
CA GLY A 16 -12.38 -1.89 6.36
C GLY A 16 -11.18 -2.28 7.22
N ALA A 17 -10.94 -3.59 7.31
CA ALA A 17 -9.74 -4.12 7.93
C ALA A 17 -8.55 -3.98 6.98
N GLY A 18 -7.37 -3.73 7.52
CA GLY A 18 -6.12 -3.94 6.79
C GLY A 18 -5.93 -5.44 6.52
N ALA A 19 -5.35 -5.76 5.36
CA ALA A 19 -5.04 -7.15 5.03
C ALA A 19 -3.94 -7.70 5.95
N ALA A 20 -4.02 -8.98 6.28
CA ALA A 20 -2.94 -9.67 6.98
C ALA A 20 -1.69 -9.79 6.10
N GLY A 21 -0.52 -9.75 6.70
CA GLY A 21 0.73 -10.03 5.99
C GLY A 21 0.77 -11.48 5.50
N GLN A 22 1.31 -11.69 4.29
CA GLN A 22 1.43 -13.02 3.65
C GLN A 22 2.90 -13.42 3.53
N ALA A 23 3.21 -14.69 3.83
CA ALA A 23 4.58 -15.22 3.76
C ALA A 23 4.91 -15.83 2.39
N THR A 24 3.96 -16.45 1.72
CA THR A 24 4.20 -17.32 0.53
C THR A 24 3.37 -16.93 -0.69
N HIS A 25 2.56 -15.91 -0.59
CA HIS A 25 1.64 -15.45 -1.63
C HIS A 25 1.71 -13.93 -1.79
N PRO A 26 1.19 -13.38 -2.88
CA PRO A 26 1.02 -11.93 -3.01
C PRO A 26 0.25 -11.36 -1.82
N GLY A 27 0.49 -10.11 -1.51
CA GLY A 27 -0.26 -9.40 -0.49
C GLY A 27 -1.76 -9.37 -0.84
N LEU A 28 -2.61 -9.51 0.16
CA LEU A 28 -4.06 -9.38 -0.03
C LEU A 28 -4.47 -7.90 -0.06
N ASN A 29 -5.58 -7.61 -0.73
CA ASN A 29 -6.19 -6.29 -0.66
C ASN A 29 -6.83 -6.06 0.70
N GLY A 30 -6.78 -4.84 1.19
CA GLY A 30 -7.58 -4.40 2.33
C GLY A 30 -9.07 -4.42 1.99
N SER A 31 -9.91 -4.45 3.02
CA SER A 31 -11.37 -4.39 2.86
C SER A 31 -11.87 -2.95 2.69
N ASP A 32 -12.99 -2.78 2.03
CA ASP A 32 -13.65 -1.49 1.84
C ASP A 32 -14.19 -0.92 3.16
N SER A 33 -14.14 0.40 3.29
CA SER A 33 -14.90 1.13 4.32
C SER A 33 -16.16 1.71 3.71
N LYS A 34 -17.29 1.68 4.44
CA LYS A 34 -18.62 2.07 3.91
C LYS A 34 -19.43 2.86 4.94
N VAL A 35 -20.23 3.81 4.46
CA VAL A 35 -21.29 4.47 5.22
C VAL A 35 -22.53 4.51 4.32
N GLY A 36 -23.53 3.73 4.63
CA GLY A 36 -24.69 3.55 3.75
C GLY A 36 -24.26 3.09 2.36
N ALA A 37 -24.61 3.86 1.33
CA ALA A 37 -24.26 3.57 -0.07
C ALA A 37 -22.88 4.10 -0.49
N ILE A 38 -22.19 4.83 0.37
CA ILE A 38 -20.88 5.42 0.07
C ILE A 38 -19.80 4.50 0.55
N PHE A 39 -18.78 4.28 -0.27
CA PHE A 39 -17.66 3.43 0.09
C PHE A 39 -16.34 4.01 -0.40
N THR A 40 -15.26 3.57 0.24
CA THR A 40 -13.89 3.74 -0.22
C THR A 40 -13.26 2.36 -0.38
N SER A 41 -12.64 2.12 -1.53
CA SER A 41 -11.99 0.83 -1.79
C SER A 41 -10.79 0.61 -0.89
N GLY A 42 -10.62 -0.62 -0.43
CA GLY A 42 -9.41 -1.04 0.28
C GLY A 42 -8.16 -0.88 -0.58
N GLY A 43 -7.01 -0.73 0.04
CA GLY A 43 -5.73 -0.65 -0.66
C GLY A 43 -5.34 -1.99 -1.31
N GLY A 44 -4.65 -1.93 -2.43
CA GLY A 44 -4.14 -3.10 -3.16
C GLY A 44 -2.96 -3.77 -2.44
N GLY A 45 -2.91 -5.10 -2.48
CA GLY A 45 -1.81 -5.90 -1.96
C GLY A 45 -0.54 -5.76 -2.82
N GLY A 46 0.62 -5.88 -2.20
CA GLY A 46 1.90 -5.88 -2.90
C GLY A 46 2.11 -7.15 -3.73
N GLY A 47 2.85 -7.03 -4.83
CA GLY A 47 3.27 -8.17 -5.64
C GLY A 47 4.20 -9.10 -4.85
N HIS A 48 4.24 -10.38 -5.26
CA HIS A 48 5.05 -11.41 -4.65
C HIS A 48 6.16 -11.87 -5.60
N ASN A 49 7.31 -12.18 -5.02
CA ASN A 49 8.41 -12.83 -5.72
C ASN A 49 8.44 -14.32 -5.34
N GLY A 50 7.76 -15.14 -6.13
CA GLY A 50 7.90 -16.60 -6.07
C GLY A 50 9.06 -17.09 -6.94
N ASN A 51 9.14 -18.43 -7.14
CA ASN A 51 10.06 -19.04 -8.10
C ASN A 51 9.55 -18.98 -9.54
N GLY A 52 8.65 -18.05 -9.85
CA GLY A 52 7.98 -17.84 -11.13
C GLY A 52 8.16 -16.42 -11.68
N PRO A 53 7.38 -16.08 -12.71
CA PRO A 53 7.35 -14.73 -13.23
C PRO A 53 6.94 -13.74 -12.14
N GLU A 54 7.39 -12.49 -12.26
CA GLU A 54 7.07 -11.41 -11.34
C GLU A 54 5.58 -11.17 -11.28
N GLU A 55 5.06 -11.03 -10.07
CA GLU A 55 3.67 -10.67 -9.89
C GLU A 55 3.55 -9.15 -9.70
N PRO A 56 2.62 -8.52 -10.44
CA PRO A 56 2.35 -7.11 -10.26
C PRO A 56 1.76 -6.84 -8.87
N GLY A 57 1.86 -5.62 -8.42
CA GLY A 57 1.05 -5.16 -7.31
C GLY A 57 -0.44 -5.21 -7.66
N PHE A 58 -1.32 -5.49 -6.70
CA PHE A 58 -2.76 -5.52 -6.93
C PHE A 58 -3.37 -4.12 -6.98
N ALA A 59 -4.37 -4.03 -7.79
CA ALA A 59 -5.15 -2.80 -7.89
C ALA A 59 -6.07 -2.62 -6.67
N GLY A 60 -6.30 -1.38 -6.26
CA GLY A 60 -7.15 -1.04 -5.11
C GLY A 60 -7.54 0.44 -5.07
N GLY A 61 -8.06 0.94 -3.97
CA GLY A 61 -8.22 2.38 -3.73
C GLY A 61 -6.88 3.12 -3.92
N SER A 62 -5.81 2.62 -3.30
CA SER A 62 -4.41 2.85 -3.66
C SER A 62 -3.81 1.54 -4.12
N GLY A 63 -2.98 1.53 -5.14
CA GLY A 63 -2.39 0.31 -5.70
C GLY A 63 -1.23 -0.24 -4.88
N GLY A 64 -1.04 -1.56 -4.87
CA GLY A 64 0.12 -2.22 -4.25
C GLY A 64 1.41 -2.00 -5.05
N GLY A 65 2.56 -2.01 -4.37
CA GLY A 65 3.86 -1.95 -5.02
C GLY A 65 4.21 -3.25 -5.74
N ALA A 66 5.05 -3.16 -6.76
CA ALA A 66 5.52 -4.32 -7.52
C ALA A 66 6.54 -5.15 -6.76
N SER A 67 6.63 -6.44 -7.06
CA SER A 67 7.76 -7.27 -6.66
C SER A 67 8.90 -7.20 -7.67
N ASN A 68 10.10 -7.65 -7.27
CA ASN A 68 11.23 -7.86 -8.13
C ASN A 68 11.72 -9.31 -8.00
N ALA A 69 11.49 -10.12 -9.00
CA ALA A 69 11.88 -11.53 -9.04
C ALA A 69 13.38 -11.73 -9.25
N GLY A 70 14.04 -10.78 -9.82
CA GLY A 70 15.44 -10.87 -10.21
C GLY A 70 15.73 -11.87 -11.35
N GLY A 71 16.89 -11.79 -11.90
CA GLY A 71 17.29 -12.59 -13.05
C GLY A 71 16.96 -11.87 -14.37
N SER A 72 16.57 -12.62 -15.38
CA SER A 72 16.34 -12.13 -16.76
C SER A 72 14.91 -11.63 -17.00
N SER A 73 14.07 -11.61 -15.97
CA SER A 73 12.69 -11.15 -16.12
C SER A 73 12.59 -9.62 -16.18
N PRO A 74 11.67 -9.09 -16.98
CA PRO A 74 11.34 -7.67 -16.90
C PRO A 74 10.78 -7.35 -15.51
N GLY A 75 11.06 -6.20 -14.95
CA GLY A 75 10.61 -5.83 -13.63
C GLY A 75 9.08 -5.77 -13.49
N GLY A 76 8.59 -5.97 -12.28
CA GLY A 76 7.16 -5.98 -11.98
C GLY A 76 6.51 -4.60 -12.07
N SER A 77 5.22 -4.57 -12.40
CA SER A 77 4.41 -3.34 -12.44
C SER A 77 3.67 -3.10 -11.13
N GLY A 78 3.61 -1.87 -10.67
CA GLY A 78 2.75 -1.49 -9.56
C GLY A 78 1.26 -1.63 -9.91
N GLY A 79 0.44 -1.91 -8.91
CA GLY A 79 -1.01 -2.00 -9.06
C GLY A 79 -1.65 -0.65 -9.34
N ALA A 80 -2.73 -0.64 -10.09
CA ALA A 80 -3.50 0.59 -10.34
C ALA A 80 -4.16 1.10 -9.05
N GLY A 81 -4.19 2.42 -8.88
CA GLY A 81 -5.01 3.09 -7.88
C GLY A 81 -6.37 3.47 -8.42
N ASN A 82 -7.23 4.00 -7.55
CA ASN A 82 -8.58 4.46 -7.86
C ASN A 82 -9.44 3.42 -8.59
N VAL A 83 -9.30 2.16 -8.21
CA VAL A 83 -10.16 1.08 -8.73
C VAL A 83 -11.55 1.28 -8.19
N GLN A 84 -12.56 1.13 -9.08
CA GLN A 84 -13.86 1.76 -9.00
C GLN A 84 -13.72 3.29 -9.03
N PRO A 85 -13.47 3.84 -10.24
CA PRO A 85 -13.12 5.25 -10.39
C PRO A 85 -14.12 6.18 -9.72
N THR A 86 -13.60 7.06 -8.88
CA THR A 86 -14.39 8.06 -8.14
C THR A 86 -13.87 9.47 -8.40
N ALA A 87 -14.70 10.43 -8.13
CA ALA A 87 -14.33 11.84 -8.08
C ALA A 87 -14.75 12.41 -6.72
N PRO A 88 -13.81 12.82 -5.85
CA PRO A 88 -12.36 12.83 -6.08
C PRO A 88 -11.72 11.43 -6.14
N VAL A 89 -10.50 11.37 -6.70
CA VAL A 89 -9.66 10.15 -6.74
C VAL A 89 -9.43 9.64 -5.32
N GLN A 90 -9.56 8.32 -5.11
CA GLN A 90 -9.37 7.71 -3.78
C GLN A 90 -7.91 7.41 -3.46
N GLY A 91 -7.08 7.20 -4.48
CA GLY A 91 -5.65 6.93 -4.30
C GLY A 91 -4.94 6.67 -5.62
N PHE A 92 -3.65 6.50 -5.54
CA PHE A 92 -2.74 6.44 -6.68
C PHE A 92 -2.13 5.05 -6.85
N ALA A 93 -1.49 4.83 -8.00
CA ALA A 93 -0.85 3.56 -8.33
C ALA A 93 0.35 3.28 -7.42
N GLY A 94 0.66 2.01 -7.26
CA GLY A 94 1.93 1.57 -6.67
C GLY A 94 3.10 1.79 -7.63
N GLY A 95 4.31 1.81 -7.07
CA GLY A 95 5.56 1.93 -7.82
C GLY A 95 5.94 0.64 -8.53
N ASN A 96 6.56 0.78 -9.69
CA ASN A 96 7.15 -0.34 -10.42
C ASN A 96 8.46 -0.81 -9.75
N SER A 97 8.87 -2.01 -10.10
CA SER A 97 10.17 -2.55 -9.71
C SER A 97 10.93 -2.95 -10.97
N PRO A 98 11.75 -2.07 -11.55
CA PRO A 98 12.58 -2.43 -12.70
C PRO A 98 13.60 -3.50 -12.31
N ASN A 99 14.00 -4.34 -13.28
CA ASN A 99 15.02 -5.36 -13.05
C ASN A 99 16.39 -4.71 -12.79
N ALA A 100 16.66 -4.36 -11.56
CA ALA A 100 17.91 -3.73 -11.12
C ALA A 100 18.56 -4.52 -9.99
N THR A 101 19.87 -4.48 -9.93
CA THR A 101 20.66 -5.12 -8.86
C THR A 101 21.28 -4.05 -7.96
N PRO A 102 21.17 -4.14 -6.62
CA PRO A 102 20.39 -5.10 -5.84
C PRO A 102 18.87 -4.87 -5.93
N ARG A 103 18.13 -5.97 -5.77
CA ARG A 103 16.71 -6.10 -6.03
C ARG A 103 15.86 -5.46 -4.94
N GLY A 104 15.03 -4.50 -5.31
CA GLY A 104 14.05 -3.89 -4.40
C GLY A 104 12.65 -3.90 -5.00
N GLY A 105 11.63 -4.10 -4.18
CA GLY A 105 10.23 -3.93 -4.58
C GLY A 105 9.86 -2.46 -4.70
N GLY A 106 8.87 -2.14 -5.53
CA GLY A 106 8.22 -0.82 -5.57
C GLY A 106 7.45 -0.53 -4.29
N GLY A 107 7.22 0.73 -3.97
CA GLY A 107 6.35 1.14 -2.87
C GLY A 107 4.87 1.12 -3.25
N GLY A 108 3.97 0.93 -2.28
CA GLY A 108 2.54 1.09 -2.49
C GLY A 108 2.14 2.54 -2.74
N GLY A 109 1.05 2.76 -3.49
CA GLY A 109 0.48 4.10 -3.67
C GLY A 109 -0.14 4.64 -2.39
N GLY A 110 -0.16 5.94 -2.23
CA GLY A 110 -0.87 6.65 -1.18
C GLY A 110 -2.15 7.31 -1.71
N ALA A 111 -2.87 8.01 -0.83
CA ALA A 111 -4.08 8.73 -1.22
C ALA A 111 -3.78 10.07 -1.92
N ALA A 112 -2.57 10.59 -1.85
CA ALA A 112 -2.16 11.84 -2.50
C ALA A 112 -1.01 11.66 -3.49
N GLU A 113 -0.30 10.52 -3.46
CA GLU A 113 0.91 10.33 -4.25
C GLU A 113 1.07 8.89 -4.74
N VAL A 114 1.68 8.72 -5.91
CA VAL A 114 2.06 7.40 -6.44
C VAL A 114 3.16 6.78 -5.57
N GLY A 115 3.17 5.45 -5.49
CA GLY A 115 4.29 4.73 -4.89
C GLY A 115 5.58 4.91 -5.71
N PHE A 116 6.72 4.99 -5.04
CA PHE A 116 7.99 5.19 -5.72
C PHE A 116 8.51 3.91 -6.35
N VAL A 117 9.13 4.08 -7.50
CA VAL A 117 9.83 3.01 -8.21
C VAL A 117 11.08 2.61 -7.44
N SER A 118 11.40 1.31 -7.39
CA SER A 118 12.67 0.87 -6.84
C SER A 118 13.84 1.25 -7.75
N GLY A 119 14.99 1.48 -7.16
CA GLY A 119 16.22 1.83 -7.89
C GLY A 119 17.40 0.95 -7.48
N PRO A 120 18.60 1.23 -8.01
CA PRO A 120 19.81 0.54 -7.58
C PRO A 120 20.03 0.70 -6.07
N ALA A 121 20.21 -0.40 -5.36
CA ALA A 121 20.43 -0.45 -3.91
C ALA A 121 19.29 0.18 -3.05
N LYS A 122 18.09 0.35 -3.58
CA LYS A 122 16.98 0.97 -2.83
C LYS A 122 15.63 0.43 -3.29
N ALA A 123 14.81 0.00 -2.33
CA ALA A 123 13.39 -0.26 -2.58
C ALA A 123 12.61 1.06 -2.68
N GLY A 124 11.48 1.02 -3.39
CA GLY A 124 10.59 2.16 -3.52
C GLY A 124 9.93 2.56 -2.19
N ALA A 125 9.87 3.83 -1.89
CA ALA A 125 9.09 4.34 -0.76
C ALA A 125 7.58 4.27 -1.09
N GLY A 126 6.75 4.19 -0.07
CA GLY A 126 5.30 4.39 -0.22
C GLY A 126 4.96 5.82 -0.58
N GLY A 127 3.91 6.00 -1.39
CA GLY A 127 3.36 7.32 -1.69
C GLY A 127 2.66 7.92 -0.48
N ASP A 128 2.68 9.24 -0.36
CA ASP A 128 2.08 9.94 0.76
C ASP A 128 0.55 9.89 0.73
N GLY A 129 -0.01 9.87 1.93
CA GLY A 129 -1.44 9.99 2.18
C GLY A 129 -1.93 11.44 2.09
N ILE A 130 -3.24 11.59 2.18
CA ILE A 130 -3.88 12.89 2.14
C ILE A 130 -4.09 13.49 3.53
N SER A 131 -3.77 14.78 3.68
CA SER A 131 -4.01 15.52 4.91
C SER A 131 -5.38 16.20 4.88
N ASN A 132 -6.12 16.11 5.97
CA ASN A 132 -7.34 16.88 6.18
C ASN A 132 -7.49 17.27 7.65
N SER A 133 -8.32 18.29 7.90
CA SER A 133 -8.58 18.83 9.24
C SER A 133 -10.01 18.59 9.74
N ILE A 134 -10.69 17.57 9.22
CA ILE A 134 -12.07 17.25 9.60
C ILE A 134 -12.23 16.95 11.11
N THR A 135 -11.16 16.52 11.77
CA THR A 135 -11.12 16.27 13.22
C THR A 135 -10.62 17.46 14.05
N GLY A 136 -10.58 18.66 13.46
CA GLY A 136 -10.12 19.90 14.13
C GLY A 136 -8.64 20.22 13.92
N SER A 137 -7.78 19.23 13.75
CA SER A 137 -6.35 19.37 13.43
C SER A 137 -6.01 18.65 12.14
N ALA A 138 -4.98 19.11 11.43
CA ALA A 138 -4.51 18.45 10.22
C ALA A 138 -3.92 17.07 10.55
N VAL A 139 -4.53 16.02 9.98
CA VAL A 139 -4.07 14.63 10.13
C VAL A 139 -3.92 14.00 8.76
N THR A 140 -2.73 13.48 8.45
CA THR A 140 -2.45 12.75 7.22
C THR A 140 -2.85 11.28 7.40
N ARG A 141 -3.54 10.69 6.40
CA ARG A 141 -4.01 9.30 6.40
C ARG A 141 -3.81 8.64 5.05
N ALA A 142 -3.87 7.31 5.03
CA ALA A 142 -3.76 6.49 3.83
C ALA A 142 -2.44 6.64 3.06
N GLY A 143 -1.31 6.60 3.78
CA GLY A 143 0.03 6.48 3.18
C GLY A 143 0.30 5.05 2.71
N GLY A 144 1.03 4.88 1.61
CA GLY A 144 1.43 3.60 1.05
C GLY A 144 2.55 2.91 1.85
N GLY A 145 2.64 1.60 1.80
CA GLY A 145 3.75 0.83 2.40
C GLY A 145 5.03 0.93 1.57
N GLY A 146 6.19 0.92 2.20
CA GLY A 146 7.49 0.85 1.53
C GLY A 146 7.81 -0.55 1.03
N GLY A 147 8.53 -0.67 -0.09
CA GLY A 147 9.01 -1.93 -0.63
C GLY A 147 10.14 -2.56 0.20
N GLY A 148 10.25 -3.89 0.17
CA GLY A 148 11.39 -4.61 0.73
C GLY A 148 12.55 -4.69 -0.24
N VAL A 149 13.80 -4.84 0.25
CA VAL A 149 15.00 -5.02 -0.57
C VAL A 149 15.71 -6.34 -0.25
N PHE A 150 16.15 -7.09 -1.27
CA PHE A 150 16.72 -8.42 -1.10
C PHE A 150 18.09 -8.43 -0.44
N CYS A 151 19.03 -7.64 -0.89
CA CYS A 151 20.34 -7.53 -0.26
C CYS A 151 20.89 -6.11 -0.37
N CYS A 152 21.82 -5.80 0.52
CA CYS A 152 22.80 -4.69 0.38
C CYS A 152 22.21 -3.32 0.06
N GLY A 153 20.90 -3.09 0.32
CA GLY A 153 20.22 -1.87 -0.02
C GLY A 153 19.34 -1.34 1.11
N ALA A 154 18.85 -0.13 0.89
CA ALA A 154 17.90 0.51 1.80
C ALA A 154 16.47 0.05 1.52
N ALA A 155 15.75 -0.35 2.56
CA ALA A 155 14.33 -0.57 2.49
C ALA A 155 13.58 0.72 2.12
N GLY A 156 12.44 0.57 1.47
CA GLY A 156 11.54 1.68 1.22
C GLY A 156 10.93 2.19 2.52
N ALA A 157 10.92 3.50 2.73
CA ALA A 157 10.15 4.11 3.82
C ALA A 157 8.65 3.98 3.54
N GLY A 158 7.83 3.91 4.58
CA GLY A 158 6.39 4.10 4.44
C GLY A 158 6.03 5.54 4.13
N GLY A 159 5.00 5.75 3.33
CA GLY A 159 4.45 7.08 3.05
C GLY A 159 3.82 7.73 4.28
N ALA A 160 3.85 9.05 4.36
CA ALA A 160 3.18 9.79 5.42
C ALA A 160 1.69 9.43 5.49
N GLY A 161 1.15 9.34 6.69
CA GLY A 161 -0.25 8.95 6.90
C GLY A 161 -0.43 7.48 7.23
N GLY A 162 0.58 6.87 7.84
CA GLY A 162 0.48 5.54 8.43
C GLY A 162 1.02 4.41 7.59
N GLY A 163 1.78 4.68 6.54
CA GLY A 163 2.48 3.65 5.77
C GLY A 163 3.59 2.96 6.58
N GLY A 164 3.66 1.65 6.54
CA GLY A 164 4.72 0.85 7.14
C GLY A 164 5.98 0.79 6.28
N ALA A 165 7.17 0.78 6.89
CA ALA A 165 8.42 0.64 6.17
C ALA A 165 8.67 -0.81 5.72
N GLY A 166 9.37 -1.00 4.62
CA GLY A 166 9.80 -2.30 4.13
C GLY A 166 10.94 -2.89 4.96
N SER A 167 11.28 -4.15 4.70
CA SER A 167 12.42 -4.84 5.31
C SER A 167 13.69 -4.73 4.49
N ASN A 168 14.84 -4.90 5.15
CA ASN A 168 16.13 -5.03 4.48
C ASN A 168 16.92 -6.26 4.95
N SER A 169 18.10 -6.50 4.38
CA SER A 169 18.97 -7.62 4.71
C SER A 169 19.76 -7.43 6.02
N THR A 170 19.82 -6.26 6.58
CA THR A 170 20.63 -5.95 7.78
C THR A 170 19.85 -6.09 9.09
N GLY A 171 18.65 -6.67 9.04
CA GLY A 171 17.86 -7.00 10.23
C GLY A 171 16.61 -6.12 10.45
N ALA A 172 16.41 -5.06 9.67
CA ALA A 172 15.16 -4.30 9.79
C ALA A 172 13.98 -5.13 9.25
N SER A 173 13.02 -5.39 10.11
CA SER A 173 11.77 -6.04 9.75
C SER A 173 10.80 -5.04 9.10
N ALA A 174 9.94 -5.56 8.21
CA ALA A 174 8.84 -4.75 7.71
C ALA A 174 7.89 -4.36 8.85
N THR A 175 7.34 -3.16 8.79
CA THR A 175 6.40 -2.67 9.80
C THR A 175 4.97 -2.62 9.26
N ALA A 176 4.01 -2.88 10.12
CA ALA A 176 2.60 -2.79 9.76
C ALA A 176 2.19 -1.34 9.48
N GLY A 177 1.16 -1.19 8.66
CA GLY A 177 0.47 0.08 8.53
C GLY A 177 -0.18 0.48 9.85
N THR A 178 -0.23 1.78 10.12
CA THR A 178 -0.83 2.30 11.36
C THR A 178 -2.34 2.07 11.36
N VAL A 179 -2.88 1.54 12.46
CA VAL A 179 -4.32 1.35 12.63
C VAL A 179 -5.08 2.68 12.56
N ASN A 180 -6.31 2.62 12.09
CA ASN A 180 -7.20 3.78 11.94
C ASN A 180 -6.65 4.87 11.00
N THR A 181 -5.79 4.48 10.06
CA THR A 181 -5.29 5.38 9.01
C THR A 181 -5.55 4.88 7.60
N GLY A 182 -5.81 3.58 7.42
CA GLY A 182 -5.84 2.95 6.11
C GLY A 182 -4.46 2.87 5.44
N GLY A 183 -3.38 2.95 6.22
CA GLY A 183 -2.01 2.89 5.70
C GLY A 183 -1.62 1.48 5.24
N GLY A 184 -0.80 1.38 4.19
CA GLY A 184 -0.27 0.11 3.68
C GLY A 184 0.79 -0.49 4.60
N GLY A 185 0.89 -1.82 4.67
CA GLY A 185 1.99 -2.52 5.35
C GLY A 185 3.25 -2.54 4.49
N GLY A 186 4.41 -2.64 5.14
CA GLY A 186 5.71 -2.73 4.47
C GLY A 186 5.94 -4.09 3.80
N GLY A 187 6.61 -4.07 2.65
CA GLY A 187 7.03 -5.26 1.92
C GLY A 187 8.25 -5.93 2.55
N VAL A 188 8.41 -7.23 2.30
CA VAL A 188 9.57 -8.00 2.77
C VAL A 188 10.52 -8.37 1.64
N ARG A 189 11.74 -8.70 2.03
CA ARG A 189 12.83 -9.00 1.09
C ARG A 189 12.74 -10.38 0.43
N SER A 190 12.20 -11.37 1.12
CA SER A 190 12.20 -12.76 0.65
C SER A 190 11.30 -13.66 1.50
N ASN A 191 10.80 -14.73 0.86
CA ASN A 191 10.16 -15.87 1.52
C ASN A 191 11.18 -16.61 2.46
N PRO A 192 10.79 -17.14 3.66
CA PRO A 192 9.41 -17.24 4.15
C PRO A 192 8.96 -16.12 5.10
N VAL A 193 9.58 -14.96 5.08
CA VAL A 193 9.20 -13.86 5.97
C VAL A 193 7.88 -13.22 5.46
N ALA A 194 6.90 -13.13 6.33
CA ALA A 194 5.63 -12.50 5.98
C ALA A 194 5.78 -10.99 5.76
N GLY A 195 5.13 -10.47 4.72
CA GLY A 195 4.89 -9.04 4.57
C GLY A 195 4.14 -8.50 5.78
N ALA A 196 4.29 -7.22 6.06
CA ALA A 196 3.60 -6.62 7.19
C ALA A 196 2.12 -6.33 6.87
N ALA A 197 1.26 -6.41 7.87
CA ALA A 197 -0.18 -6.15 7.70
C ALA A 197 -0.45 -4.69 7.34
N GLY A 198 -1.51 -4.45 6.57
CA GLY A 198 -2.05 -3.11 6.40
C GLY A 198 -2.76 -2.60 7.66
N GLY A 199 -2.85 -1.29 7.84
CA GLY A 199 -3.64 -0.66 8.89
C GLY A 199 -5.14 -0.64 8.57
N SER A 200 -5.98 -0.74 9.59
CA SER A 200 -7.42 -0.55 9.41
C SER A 200 -7.77 0.85 8.91
N GLY A 201 -8.90 0.97 8.24
CA GLY A 201 -9.49 2.27 7.87
C GLY A 201 -10.06 3.04 9.06
N ILE A 202 -10.66 4.18 8.78
CA ILE A 202 -11.41 5.01 9.74
C ILE A 202 -12.59 5.67 9.01
N VAL A 203 -13.67 5.86 9.73
CA VAL A 203 -14.80 6.71 9.30
C VAL A 203 -14.93 7.82 10.33
N VAL A 204 -14.99 9.06 9.87
CA VAL A 204 -15.20 10.26 10.69
C VAL A 204 -16.51 10.90 10.26
N LEU A 205 -17.42 11.08 11.20
CA LEU A 205 -18.76 11.64 10.99
C LEU A 205 -18.92 12.97 11.72
#